data_f93b65a7ba891bbcf03d721d4643766b
#
_entry.id   f93b65a7ba891bbcf03d721d4643766b
#
_cell.length_a   1.000
_cell.length_b   1.000
_cell.length_c   1.000
_cell.angle_alpha   90.00
_cell.angle_beta   90.00
_cell.angle_gamma   90.00
#
_symmetry.space_group_name_H-M   'P 1'
#
loop_
_entity.id
_entity.type
_entity.pdbx_description
1 polymer ?
#
loop_
_entity_poly.entity_id
_entity_poly.type
_entity_poly.pdbx_seq_one_letter_code
_entity_poly.pdbx_strand_id
1 'polypeptide(L)'
;ASNRGVPCSFYRTKDPIHGPYEEIKGTMEYWDPNLFLDDDGRMYFYWGCDNRTPIWGVELDPQTMSPIGEKKDLIKGNPWSRGYERFGENHSENPRSEAEIDVCFAKFLEDCGERAKDIPKENYDMIRTTFANLPYIEGAWMTKHDRKYYLQYACPGAEINVYADGVYI
;
A
#
# COMPACT_ATOMS: atom_id res chain seq x y z
N ALA A 1 -11.89 0.75 11.66
CA ALA A 1 -10.86 1.79 11.62
C ALA A 1 -9.51 1.15 11.33
N SER A 2 -8.75 1.73 10.43
CA SER A 2 -7.38 1.32 10.09
C SER A 2 -6.36 2.15 10.88
N ASN A 3 -5.27 1.52 11.30
CA ASN A 3 -4.15 2.19 11.94
C ASN A 3 -2.87 1.38 11.73
N ARG A 4 -1.72 2.07 11.58
CA ARG A 4 -0.42 1.43 11.47
C ARG A 4 0.11 1.03 12.85
N GLY A 5 0.70 -0.16 12.95
CA GLY A 5 1.38 -0.66 14.16
C GLY A 5 0.46 -1.26 15.22
N VAL A 6 -0.84 -1.39 14.94
CA VAL A 6 -1.78 -2.07 15.84
C VAL A 6 -2.82 -2.87 15.05
N PRO A 7 -3.27 -4.03 15.54
CA PRO A 7 -4.39 -4.76 14.94
C PRO A 7 -5.66 -3.91 14.92
N CYS A 8 -6.31 -3.87 13.78
CA CYS A 8 -7.53 -3.09 13.56
C CYS A 8 -8.78 -3.94 13.71
N SER A 9 -9.89 -3.31 14.08
CA SER A 9 -11.17 -3.98 14.25
C SER A 9 -12.03 -3.88 13.00
N PHE A 10 -12.77 -4.94 12.69
CA PHE A 10 -13.91 -4.89 11.78
C PHE A 10 -15.20 -4.59 12.55
N TYR A 11 -16.18 -4.05 11.85
CA TYR A 11 -17.50 -3.79 12.39
C TYR A 11 -18.56 -4.35 11.45
N ARG A 12 -19.53 -5.08 11.97
CA ARG A 12 -20.63 -5.62 11.19
C ARG A 12 -21.99 -5.25 11.78
N THR A 13 -22.98 -5.15 10.93
CA THR A 13 -24.37 -4.88 11.31
C THR A 13 -25.33 -5.54 10.33
N LYS A 14 -26.58 -5.73 10.76
CA LYS A 14 -27.70 -6.09 9.88
C LYS A 14 -28.43 -4.87 9.33
N ASP A 15 -28.22 -3.71 9.94
CA ASP A 15 -28.79 -2.43 9.52
C ASP A 15 -27.68 -1.38 9.41
N PRO A 16 -27.20 -1.05 8.20
CA PRO A 16 -26.08 -0.14 8.02
C PRO A 16 -26.43 1.33 8.33
N ILE A 17 -27.69 1.67 8.48
CA ILE A 17 -28.14 3.02 8.80
C ILE A 17 -28.33 3.22 10.32
N HIS A 18 -28.96 2.26 10.99
CA HIS A 18 -29.36 2.42 12.39
C HIS A 18 -28.54 1.54 13.35
N GLY A 19 -27.78 0.57 12.86
CA GLY A 19 -27.00 -0.36 13.69
C GLY A 19 -27.89 -1.37 14.45
N PRO A 20 -27.48 -1.88 15.60
CA PRO A 20 -26.16 -1.69 16.21
C PRO A 20 -25.02 -2.30 15.40
N TYR A 21 -23.79 -1.76 15.59
CA TYR A 21 -22.58 -2.32 15.01
C TYR A 21 -21.87 -3.21 16.04
N GLU A 22 -21.63 -4.45 15.66
CA GLU A 22 -20.86 -5.42 16.45
C GLU A 22 -19.38 -5.32 16.07
N GLU A 23 -18.51 -5.10 17.05
CA GLU A 23 -17.06 -5.06 16.86
C GLU A 23 -16.47 -6.47 16.84
N ILE A 24 -15.65 -6.75 15.82
CA ILE A 24 -14.76 -7.90 15.75
C ILE A 24 -13.34 -7.37 15.98
N LYS A 25 -12.80 -7.63 17.18
CA LYS A 25 -11.57 -6.98 17.66
C LYS A 25 -10.32 -7.52 17.00
N GLY A 26 -9.43 -6.60 16.66
CA GLY A 26 -8.01 -6.79 16.50
C GLY A 26 -7.56 -7.94 15.61
N THR A 27 -8.10 -8.06 14.40
CA THR A 27 -7.79 -9.21 13.53
C THR A 27 -6.44 -9.10 12.85
N MET A 28 -6.06 -7.91 12.38
CA MET A 28 -4.80 -7.65 11.66
C MET A 28 -4.56 -6.15 11.50
N GLU A 29 -3.33 -5.78 11.17
CA GLU A 29 -3.01 -4.42 10.71
C GLU A 29 -3.42 -4.24 9.25
N TYR A 30 -4.04 -3.08 8.94
CA TYR A 30 -4.33 -2.71 7.57
C TYR A 30 -4.45 -1.19 7.41
N TRP A 31 -4.29 -0.72 6.16
CA TRP A 31 -4.47 0.66 5.76
C TRP A 31 -5.16 0.70 4.40
N ASP A 32 -6.08 1.64 4.18
CA ASP A 32 -6.90 1.74 2.97
C ASP A 32 -7.56 0.41 2.57
N PRO A 33 -8.43 -0.14 3.42
CA PRO A 33 -8.97 -1.46 3.25
C PRO A 33 -10.12 -1.52 2.24
N ASN A 34 -10.18 -2.62 1.48
CA ASN A 34 -11.34 -3.02 0.70
C ASN A 34 -11.73 -4.47 1.02
N LEU A 35 -13.00 -4.69 1.24
CA LEU A 35 -13.58 -6.01 1.46
C LEU A 35 -14.39 -6.41 0.23
N PHE A 36 -14.10 -7.57 -0.33
CA PHE A 36 -14.79 -8.12 -1.50
C PHE A 36 -15.39 -9.49 -1.16
N LEU A 37 -16.70 -9.63 -1.37
CA LEU A 37 -17.40 -10.90 -1.27
C LEU A 37 -17.64 -11.45 -2.68
N ASP A 38 -17.07 -12.61 -2.99
CA ASP A 38 -17.24 -13.25 -4.29
C ASP A 38 -18.57 -14.03 -4.36
N ASP A 39 -19.00 -14.36 -5.58
CA ASP A 39 -20.25 -15.08 -5.88
C ASP A 39 -20.30 -16.48 -5.24
N ASP A 40 -19.15 -17.09 -4.97
CA ASP A 40 -19.03 -18.39 -4.31
C ASP A 40 -19.07 -18.33 -2.77
N GLY A 41 -19.25 -17.12 -2.22
CA GLY A 41 -19.31 -16.85 -0.79
C GLY A 41 -17.96 -16.70 -0.10
N ARG A 42 -16.85 -16.80 -0.82
CA ARG A 42 -15.53 -16.48 -0.26
C ARG A 42 -15.37 -14.98 -0.11
N MET A 43 -14.68 -14.58 0.94
CA MET A 43 -14.44 -13.19 1.28
C MET A 43 -12.95 -12.87 1.15
N TYR A 44 -12.66 -11.81 0.43
CA TYR A 44 -11.29 -11.36 0.21
C TYR A 44 -11.10 -9.95 0.75
N PHE A 45 -9.91 -9.71 1.28
CA PHE A 45 -9.55 -8.44 1.88
C PHE A 45 -8.29 -7.90 1.24
N TYR A 46 -8.35 -6.66 0.77
CA TYR A 46 -7.27 -5.95 0.10
C TYR A 46 -6.92 -4.71 0.90
N TRP A 47 -5.64 -4.39 1.02
CA TRP A 47 -5.18 -3.19 1.72
C TRP A 47 -3.80 -2.79 1.27
N GLY A 48 -3.42 -1.52 1.53
CA GLY A 48 -2.11 -0.95 1.29
C GLY A 48 -2.21 0.55 1.04
N CYS A 49 -1.30 1.29 1.60
CA CYS A 49 -1.08 2.70 1.35
C CYS A 49 0.37 2.98 1.72
N ASP A 50 1.26 2.81 0.77
CA ASP A 50 2.70 2.97 1.00
C ASP A 50 3.44 3.18 -0.33
N ASN A 51 4.62 3.78 -0.25
CA ASN A 51 5.53 3.94 -1.37
C ASN A 51 6.62 2.86 -1.47
N ARG A 52 6.63 1.89 -0.53
CA ARG A 52 7.64 0.82 -0.44
C ARG A 52 7.04 -0.58 -0.36
N THR A 53 5.90 -0.72 0.28
CA THR A 53 5.20 -2.00 0.42
C THR A 53 4.11 -2.15 -0.63
N PRO A 54 3.75 -3.40 -1.00
CA PRO A 54 2.72 -3.63 -2.00
C PRO A 54 1.31 -3.37 -1.47
N ILE A 55 0.35 -3.36 -2.38
CA ILE A 55 -1.03 -3.70 -2.06
C ILE A 55 -1.08 -5.19 -1.79
N TRP A 56 -1.62 -5.53 -0.64
CA TRP A 56 -1.76 -6.89 -0.14
C TRP A 56 -3.16 -7.43 -0.41
N GLY A 57 -3.29 -8.76 -0.43
CA GLY A 57 -4.56 -9.45 -0.45
C GLY A 57 -4.52 -10.72 0.38
N VAL A 58 -5.63 -11.07 1.02
CA VAL A 58 -5.82 -12.31 1.77
C VAL A 58 -7.27 -12.74 1.73
N GLU A 59 -7.54 -14.04 1.79
CA GLU A 59 -8.87 -14.56 2.05
C GLU A 59 -9.17 -14.45 3.55
N LEU A 60 -10.40 -14.09 3.90
CA LEU A 60 -10.88 -14.04 5.28
C LEU A 60 -11.96 -15.09 5.54
N ASP A 61 -11.96 -15.63 6.75
CA ASP A 61 -13.11 -16.33 7.29
C ASP A 61 -14.25 -15.33 7.53
N PRO A 62 -15.42 -15.49 6.89
CA PRO A 62 -16.49 -14.49 6.94
C PRO A 62 -17.18 -14.40 8.32
N GLN A 63 -16.96 -15.35 9.20
CA GLN A 63 -17.54 -15.34 10.56
C GLN A 63 -16.61 -14.62 11.54
N THR A 64 -15.33 -14.95 11.50
CA THR A 64 -14.33 -14.43 12.45
C THR A 64 -13.55 -13.24 11.92
N MET A 65 -13.60 -12.96 10.60
CA MET A 65 -12.79 -11.97 9.90
C MET A 65 -11.27 -12.20 10.06
N SER A 66 -10.90 -13.43 10.37
CA SER A 66 -9.49 -13.84 10.50
C SER A 66 -8.94 -14.27 9.14
N PRO A 67 -7.65 -13.98 8.85
CA PRO A 67 -7.01 -14.44 7.62
C PRO A 67 -7.02 -15.97 7.49
N ILE A 68 -7.32 -16.44 6.27
CA ILE A 68 -7.14 -17.83 5.85
C ILE A 68 -5.88 -17.92 5.02
N GLY A 69 -4.83 -18.53 5.58
CA GLY A 69 -3.53 -18.62 4.94
C GLY A 69 -2.70 -17.34 5.02
N GLU A 70 -1.73 -17.22 4.12
CA GLU A 70 -0.79 -16.09 4.10
C GLU A 70 -1.26 -14.99 3.16
N LYS A 71 -0.99 -13.73 3.55
CA LYS A 71 -1.21 -12.58 2.67
C LYS A 71 -0.30 -12.67 1.43
N LYS A 72 -0.80 -12.17 0.32
CA LYS A 72 -0.10 -12.14 -0.97
C LYS A 72 0.25 -10.71 -1.36
N ASP A 73 1.45 -10.55 -1.92
CA ASP A 73 1.87 -9.35 -2.63
C ASP A 73 1.13 -9.32 -3.97
N LEU A 74 0.29 -8.31 -4.20
CA LEU A 74 -0.49 -8.21 -5.43
C LEU A 74 0.08 -7.16 -6.37
N ILE A 75 0.19 -5.92 -5.92
CA ILE A 75 0.68 -4.80 -6.74
C ILE A 75 1.80 -4.10 -5.99
N LYS A 76 2.93 -3.89 -6.66
CA LYS A 76 4.00 -2.98 -6.25
C LYS A 76 4.07 -1.81 -7.22
N GLY A 77 4.33 -0.62 -6.70
CA GLY A 77 4.59 0.54 -7.53
C GLY A 77 5.74 0.30 -8.51
N ASN A 78 5.56 0.71 -9.77
CA ASN A 78 6.61 0.66 -10.78
C ASN A 78 6.50 1.86 -11.73
N PRO A 79 6.88 3.05 -11.27
CA PRO A 79 6.76 4.30 -12.03
C PRO A 79 7.68 4.35 -13.25
N TRP A 80 8.68 3.46 -13.34
CA TRP A 80 9.55 3.37 -14.52
C TRP A 80 8.85 2.72 -15.71
N SER A 81 7.95 1.75 -15.47
CA SER A 81 7.17 1.08 -16.53
C SER A 81 5.73 1.59 -16.65
N ARG A 82 5.18 2.18 -15.59
CA ARG A 82 3.82 2.69 -15.52
C ARG A 82 3.84 4.21 -15.32
N GLY A 83 3.77 4.95 -16.43
CA GLY A 83 3.90 6.40 -16.42
C GLY A 83 2.87 7.13 -15.55
N TYR A 84 1.66 6.57 -15.40
CA TYR A 84 0.60 7.12 -14.57
C TYR A 84 0.88 7.03 -13.05
N GLU A 85 1.88 6.27 -12.64
CA GLU A 85 2.36 6.24 -11.25
C GLU A 85 3.38 7.33 -10.95
N ARG A 86 3.79 8.15 -11.93
CA ARG A 86 4.74 9.25 -11.73
C ARG A 86 4.05 10.50 -11.23
N PHE A 87 4.82 11.38 -10.61
CA PHE A 87 4.39 12.72 -10.19
C PHE A 87 4.24 13.71 -11.36
N GLY A 88 4.46 13.25 -12.59
CA GLY A 88 4.48 14.02 -13.83
C GLY A 88 5.83 13.90 -14.55
N GLU A 89 5.84 14.02 -15.88
CA GLU A 89 7.06 13.76 -16.68
C GLU A 89 8.24 14.66 -16.31
N ASN A 90 7.95 15.93 -16.04
CA ASN A 90 8.97 16.95 -15.75
C ASN A 90 8.96 17.37 -14.26
N HIS A 91 8.39 16.57 -13.38
CA HIS A 91 8.33 16.92 -11.97
C HIS A 91 9.65 16.59 -11.28
N SER A 92 10.21 17.54 -10.52
CA SER A 92 11.49 17.37 -9.82
C SER A 92 11.46 16.28 -8.73
N GLU A 93 10.27 15.90 -8.31
CA GLU A 93 10.03 14.87 -7.29
C GLU A 93 9.74 13.48 -7.88
N ASN A 94 9.89 13.33 -9.20
CA ASN A 94 9.75 12.01 -9.83
C ASN A 94 10.76 11.00 -9.24
N PRO A 95 10.41 9.72 -9.28
CA PRO A 95 11.29 8.66 -8.77
C PRO A 95 12.67 8.73 -9.38
N ARG A 96 13.68 8.58 -8.52
CA ARG A 96 15.08 8.61 -8.89
C ARG A 96 15.56 7.25 -9.37
N SER A 97 16.50 7.28 -10.31
CA SER A 97 17.26 6.10 -10.69
C SER A 97 18.21 5.67 -9.57
N GLU A 98 18.71 4.43 -9.60
CA GLU A 98 19.68 3.93 -8.62
C GLU A 98 20.93 4.83 -8.54
N ALA A 99 21.41 5.35 -9.68
CA ALA A 99 22.55 6.25 -9.69
C ALA A 99 22.27 7.58 -8.97
N GLU A 100 21.08 8.12 -9.11
CA GLU A 100 20.67 9.34 -8.40
C GLU A 100 20.45 9.07 -6.90
N ILE A 101 19.93 7.91 -6.54
CA ILE A 101 19.81 7.47 -5.15
C ILE A 101 21.19 7.36 -4.51
N ASP A 102 22.16 6.76 -5.21
CA ASP A 102 23.55 6.65 -4.73
C ASP A 102 24.18 8.01 -4.45
N VAL A 103 23.97 8.97 -5.34
CA VAL A 103 24.46 10.36 -5.15
C VAL A 103 23.81 10.99 -3.92
N CYS A 104 22.49 10.88 -3.77
CA CYS A 104 21.77 11.42 -2.61
C CYS A 104 22.23 10.77 -1.30
N PHE A 105 22.41 9.45 -1.31
CA PHE A 105 22.85 8.71 -0.13
C PHE A 105 24.29 9.03 0.25
N ALA A 106 25.20 9.13 -0.73
CA ALA A 106 26.58 9.53 -0.48
C ALA A 106 26.67 10.93 0.16
N LYS A 107 25.88 11.88 -0.38
CA LYS A 107 25.77 13.22 0.20
C LYS A 107 25.21 13.19 1.63
N PHE A 108 24.20 12.41 1.88
CA PHE A 108 23.64 12.24 3.23
C PHE A 108 24.71 11.74 4.23
N LEU A 109 25.52 10.74 3.85
CA LEU A 109 26.61 10.25 4.70
C LEU A 109 27.70 11.33 4.93
N GLU A 110 28.03 12.12 3.89
CA GLU A 110 28.95 13.25 4.01
C GLU A 110 28.41 14.31 4.99
N ASP A 111 27.12 14.68 4.86
CA ASP A 111 26.45 15.66 5.73
C ASP A 111 26.35 15.17 7.19
N CYS A 112 26.24 13.86 7.41
CA CYS A 112 26.30 13.26 8.74
C CYS A 112 27.70 13.36 9.38
N GLY A 113 28.77 13.44 8.58
CA GLY A 113 30.14 13.48 9.05
C GLY A 113 30.51 12.30 9.94
N GLU A 114 31.09 12.56 11.12
CA GLU A 114 31.46 11.49 12.05
C GLU A 114 30.27 10.61 12.52
N ARG A 115 29.05 11.17 12.57
CA ARG A 115 27.85 10.43 12.95
C ARG A 115 27.47 9.36 11.93
N ALA A 116 27.96 9.43 10.69
CA ALA A 116 27.74 8.39 9.71
C ALA A 116 28.28 7.03 10.13
N LYS A 117 29.32 7.01 11.00
CA LYS A 117 29.93 5.79 11.54
C LYS A 117 29.01 5.06 12.53
N ASP A 118 28.05 5.78 13.10
CA ASP A 118 27.10 5.24 14.07
C ASP A 118 25.86 4.62 13.39
N ILE A 119 25.74 4.79 12.07
CA ILE A 119 24.62 4.23 11.30
C ILE A 119 24.93 2.76 10.98
N PRO A 120 24.14 1.80 11.49
CA PRO A 120 24.31 0.39 11.15
C PRO A 120 24.16 0.14 9.65
N LYS A 121 25.05 -0.67 9.08
CA LYS A 121 25.03 -0.95 7.62
C LYS A 121 23.75 -1.64 7.17
N GLU A 122 23.15 -2.44 8.04
CA GLU A 122 21.84 -3.08 7.80
C GLU A 122 20.70 -2.09 7.58
N ASN A 123 20.85 -0.84 8.02
CA ASN A 123 19.87 0.22 7.82
C ASN A 123 20.09 1.02 6.51
N TYR A 124 21.19 0.77 5.80
CA TYR A 124 21.54 1.55 4.61
C TYR A 124 20.48 1.43 3.51
N ASP A 125 19.96 0.25 3.23
CA ASP A 125 18.93 0.04 2.21
C ASP A 125 17.63 0.75 2.57
N MET A 126 17.24 0.73 3.85
CA MET A 126 16.07 1.48 4.32
C MET A 126 16.25 2.99 4.15
N ILE A 127 17.42 3.52 4.49
CA ILE A 127 17.73 4.94 4.33
C ILE A 127 17.77 5.32 2.84
N ARG A 128 18.44 4.51 2.00
CA ARG A 128 18.48 4.70 0.55
C ARG A 128 17.08 4.79 -0.05
N THR A 129 16.16 3.93 0.40
CA THR A 129 14.78 3.92 -0.08
C THR A 129 14.06 5.26 0.17
N THR A 130 14.45 6.02 1.20
CA THR A 130 13.90 7.36 1.44
C THR A 130 14.26 8.37 0.35
N PHE A 131 15.38 8.15 -0.35
CA PHE A 131 15.81 8.98 -1.46
C PHE A 131 15.25 8.55 -2.82
N ALA A 132 14.60 7.39 -2.87
CA ALA A 132 14.05 6.86 -4.12
C ALA A 132 12.90 7.71 -4.67
N ASN A 133 12.25 8.48 -3.81
CA ASN A 133 11.10 9.31 -4.16
C ASN A 133 10.01 8.51 -4.89
N LEU A 134 9.67 7.36 -4.32
CA LEU A 134 8.69 6.44 -4.88
C LEU A 134 7.26 6.95 -4.64
N PRO A 135 6.39 6.83 -5.64
CA PRO A 135 4.98 7.17 -5.49
C PRO A 135 4.27 6.21 -4.54
N TYR A 136 3.29 6.72 -3.83
CA TYR A 136 2.34 5.88 -3.11
C TYR A 136 1.48 5.09 -4.09
N ILE A 137 1.13 3.88 -3.69
CA ILE A 137 0.04 3.09 -4.24
C ILE A 137 -0.92 2.79 -3.10
N GLU A 138 -2.20 3.05 -3.29
CA GLU A 138 -3.20 3.08 -2.23
C GLU A 138 -4.61 2.80 -2.74
N GLY A 139 -5.60 2.79 -1.84
CA GLY A 139 -7.01 2.76 -2.20
C GLY A 139 -7.42 1.53 -3.00
N ALA A 140 -6.89 0.36 -2.67
CA ALA A 140 -7.21 -0.88 -3.39
C ALA A 140 -8.72 -1.14 -3.41
N TRP A 141 -9.28 -1.44 -4.60
CA TRP A 141 -10.68 -1.75 -4.76
C TRP A 141 -10.88 -2.90 -5.76
N MET A 142 -11.47 -4.00 -5.30
CA MET A 142 -11.79 -5.16 -6.14
C MET A 142 -13.22 -5.10 -6.63
N THR A 143 -13.39 -5.30 -7.95
CA THR A 143 -14.69 -5.53 -8.57
C THR A 143 -14.64 -6.79 -9.42
N LYS A 144 -15.82 -7.37 -9.71
CA LYS A 144 -15.97 -8.51 -10.62
C LYS A 144 -16.99 -8.15 -11.70
N HIS A 145 -16.62 -8.38 -12.95
CA HIS A 145 -17.49 -8.20 -14.11
C HIS A 145 -17.18 -9.27 -15.16
N ASP A 146 -18.20 -9.91 -15.73
CA ASP A 146 -18.07 -10.96 -16.74
C ASP A 146 -17.05 -12.07 -16.35
N ARG A 147 -17.08 -12.50 -15.10
CA ARG A 147 -16.16 -13.53 -14.52
C ARG A 147 -14.70 -13.12 -14.49
N LYS A 148 -14.39 -11.86 -14.70
CA LYS A 148 -13.05 -11.29 -14.52
C LYS A 148 -13.01 -10.44 -13.26
N TYR A 149 -11.84 -10.37 -12.65
CA TYR A 149 -11.58 -9.55 -11.48
C TYR A 149 -10.77 -8.33 -11.88
N TYR A 150 -11.14 -7.18 -11.33
CA TYR A 150 -10.51 -5.90 -11.62
C TYR A 150 -10.07 -5.29 -10.29
N LEU A 151 -8.76 -5.32 -10.04
CA LEU A 151 -8.17 -4.68 -8.87
C LEU A 151 -7.72 -3.28 -9.25
N GLN A 152 -8.44 -2.29 -8.78
CA GLN A 152 -8.13 -0.87 -8.94
C GLN A 152 -7.27 -0.40 -7.78
N TYR A 153 -6.44 0.60 -8.01
CA TYR A 153 -5.66 1.28 -6.99
C TYR A 153 -5.35 2.71 -7.43
N ALA A 154 -5.17 3.60 -6.47
CA ALA A 154 -4.83 4.98 -6.72
C ALA A 154 -3.33 5.24 -6.56
N CYS A 155 -2.81 6.21 -7.29
CA CYS A 155 -1.42 6.66 -7.30
C CYS A 155 -1.31 8.08 -7.91
N PRO A 156 -0.19 8.79 -7.79
CA PRO A 156 1.01 8.49 -7.02
C PRO A 156 0.92 8.90 -5.54
N GLY A 157 -0.14 9.56 -5.12
CA GLY A 157 -0.40 10.05 -3.77
C GLY A 157 -1.30 11.28 -3.79
N ALA A 158 -2.17 11.43 -2.79
CA ALA A 158 -3.18 12.49 -2.73
C ALA A 158 -2.60 13.91 -2.66
N GLU A 159 -1.36 14.05 -2.24
CA GLU A 159 -0.61 15.31 -2.20
C GLU A 159 -0.10 15.78 -3.57
N ILE A 160 -0.19 14.91 -4.58
CA ILE A 160 0.33 15.17 -5.93
C ILE A 160 -0.81 15.54 -6.88
N ASN A 161 -0.65 16.59 -7.67
CA ASN A 161 -1.68 17.11 -8.59
C ASN A 161 -1.99 16.21 -9.80
N VAL A 162 -1.32 15.08 -9.95
CA VAL A 162 -1.48 14.13 -11.07
C VAL A 162 -2.04 12.79 -10.58
N TYR A 163 -2.97 12.84 -9.66
CA TYR A 163 -3.61 11.65 -9.10
C TYR A 163 -4.31 10.83 -10.19
N ALA A 164 -4.09 9.55 -10.20
CA ALA A 164 -4.58 8.63 -11.23
C ALA A 164 -4.97 7.27 -10.63
N ASP A 165 -5.72 6.49 -11.39
CA ASP A 165 -6.09 5.13 -11.05
C ASP A 165 -5.44 4.13 -12.01
N GLY A 166 -4.86 3.07 -11.45
CA GLY A 166 -4.41 1.88 -12.17
C GLY A 166 -5.41 0.74 -12.02
N VAL A 167 -5.50 -0.14 -13.03
CA VAL A 167 -6.36 -1.32 -12.99
C VAL A 167 -5.60 -2.55 -13.46
N TYR A 168 -5.64 -3.61 -12.65
CA TYR A 168 -5.17 -4.95 -12.99
C TYR A 168 -6.36 -5.88 -13.28
N ILE A 169 -6.23 -6.74 -14.30
CA ILE A 169 -7.26 -7.68 -14.74
C ILE A 169 -6.74 -9.10 -14.63
#